data_639e5e1e4d04fdaa6fa81d8d7c633ef0
#
_entry.id   639e5e1e4d04fdaa6fa81d8d7c633ef0
#
_cell.length_a   1.000
_cell.length_b   1.000
_cell.length_c   1.000
_cell.angle_alpha   90.00
_cell.angle_beta   90.00
_cell.angle_gamma   90.00
#
_symmetry.space_group_name_H-M   'P 1'
#
loop_
_entity.id
_entity.type
_entity.pdbx_description
1 polymer ?
#
loop_
_entity_poly.entity_id
_entity_poly.type
_entity_poly.pdbx_seq_one_letter_code
_entity_poly.pdbx_strand_id
1 'polypeptide(L)'
;MKLAENSKPTKFIKLDNDHYGTGTGVTLIRKDAFSEIAWNASDSNGYKNRYFGCTLDNFCDGIWPLKLDEKIRECLVPVPIVVAEGNQVATLHTIYRKGFAISCTEAGVSGWQTEGKAFSYFSDNAKRIAYLDETATAVLWGLRSPYSNVSSAYRIVTGGTVGFDYVCSAGFAPRPAFNLKSSIVVSDSTDSDGCYTVESVPGNDGGLYVKNNGLWVRAV
;
A
#
# COMPACT_ATOMS: atom_id res chain seq x y z
N MET A 1 7.59 -0.22 -11.13
CA MET A 1 6.71 -1.16 -11.87
C MET A 1 5.47 -0.43 -12.33
N LYS A 2 4.93 -0.74 -13.50
CA LYS A 2 3.62 -0.27 -13.95
C LYS A 2 2.60 -1.41 -13.93
N LEU A 3 1.41 -1.13 -13.40
CA LEU A 3 0.25 -2.02 -13.41
C LEU A 3 -0.95 -1.25 -14.00
N ALA A 4 -1.88 -1.97 -14.61
CA ALA A 4 -3.12 -1.37 -15.09
C ALA A 4 -4.07 -1.07 -13.92
N GLU A 5 -4.36 0.21 -13.70
CA GLU A 5 -5.34 0.73 -12.75
C GLU A 5 -6.33 1.60 -13.51
N ASN A 6 -7.63 1.29 -13.46
CA ASN A 6 -8.66 1.94 -14.29
C ASN A 6 -8.31 1.95 -15.78
N SER A 7 -7.76 0.84 -16.29
CA SER A 7 -7.27 0.68 -17.67
C SER A 7 -6.12 1.61 -18.07
N LYS A 8 -5.44 2.25 -17.11
CA LYS A 8 -4.26 3.10 -17.35
C LYS A 8 -3.02 2.51 -16.70
N PRO A 9 -1.83 2.63 -17.31
CA PRO A 9 -0.57 2.21 -16.70
C PRO A 9 -0.23 3.14 -15.53
N THR A 10 -0.37 2.64 -14.31
CA THR A 10 -0.08 3.36 -13.05
C THR A 10 1.23 2.89 -12.46
N LYS A 11 2.04 3.81 -11.90
CA LYS A 11 3.36 3.52 -11.34
C LYS A 11 3.27 3.06 -9.89
N PHE A 12 4.02 2.01 -9.56
CA PHE A 12 4.18 1.47 -8.21
C PHE A 12 5.66 1.33 -7.86
N ILE A 13 5.97 1.56 -6.60
CA ILE A 13 7.32 1.43 -6.03
C ILE A 13 7.42 0.07 -5.37
N LYS A 14 8.46 -0.69 -5.69
CA LYS A 14 8.80 -1.93 -4.97
C LYS A 14 9.42 -1.55 -3.62
N LEU A 15 8.87 -2.08 -2.54
CA LEU A 15 9.35 -1.85 -1.19
C LEU A 15 10.23 -3.00 -0.69
N ASP A 16 9.77 -4.25 -0.81
CA ASP A 16 10.49 -5.41 -0.28
C ASP A 16 9.98 -6.72 -0.92
N ASN A 17 10.69 -7.81 -0.67
CA ASN A 17 10.21 -9.17 -0.93
C ASN A 17 9.91 -9.85 0.40
N ASP A 18 8.82 -10.60 0.47
CA ASP A 18 8.42 -11.42 1.63
C ASP A 18 8.43 -10.66 2.98
N HIS A 19 8.15 -9.36 2.95
CA HIS A 19 8.18 -8.49 4.13
C HIS A 19 7.29 -8.98 5.29
N TYR A 20 6.14 -9.52 4.95
CA TYR A 20 5.13 -10.00 5.90
C TYR A 20 5.23 -11.51 6.19
N GLY A 21 6.34 -12.14 5.79
CA GLY A 21 6.61 -13.56 5.98
C GLY A 21 6.91 -14.28 4.67
N THR A 22 7.57 -15.41 4.76
CA THR A 22 7.97 -16.23 3.61
C THR A 22 6.76 -16.57 2.73
N GLY A 23 6.88 -16.35 1.43
CA GLY A 23 5.83 -16.64 0.44
C GLY A 23 4.75 -15.57 0.33
N THR A 24 4.88 -14.43 1.02
CA THR A 24 3.95 -13.30 0.87
C THR A 24 4.19 -12.49 -0.39
N GLY A 25 5.27 -12.79 -1.14
CA GLY A 25 5.57 -12.20 -2.44
C GLY A 25 6.16 -10.80 -2.36
N VAL A 26 5.92 -10.00 -3.37
CA VAL A 26 6.52 -8.67 -3.54
C VAL A 26 5.59 -7.60 -2.97
N THR A 27 6.08 -6.80 -2.02
CA THR A 27 5.37 -5.64 -1.50
C THR A 27 5.60 -4.43 -2.39
N LEU A 28 4.52 -3.84 -2.85
CA LEU A 28 4.48 -2.62 -3.65
C LEU A 28 3.66 -1.54 -2.94
N ILE A 29 3.96 -0.27 -3.23
CA ILE A 29 3.12 0.87 -2.85
C ILE A 29 2.84 1.73 -4.09
N ARG A 30 1.65 2.27 -4.21
CA ARG A 30 1.34 3.22 -5.28
C ARG A 30 2.30 4.41 -5.21
N LYS A 31 2.89 4.82 -6.35
CA LYS A 31 3.85 5.92 -6.38
C LYS A 31 3.19 7.22 -5.93
N ASP A 32 2.06 7.55 -6.54
CA ASP A 32 1.28 8.75 -6.27
C ASP A 32 0.08 8.42 -5.39
N ALA A 33 -0.42 9.37 -4.63
CA ALA A 33 -1.59 9.20 -3.78
C ALA A 33 -2.86 9.65 -4.51
N PHE A 34 -4.02 9.23 -4.03
CA PHE A 34 -5.32 9.70 -4.46
C PHE A 34 -5.64 11.07 -3.83
N SER A 35 -6.80 11.63 -4.16
CA SER A 35 -7.33 12.81 -3.47
C SER A 35 -7.54 12.53 -1.99
N GLU A 36 -7.34 13.53 -1.17
CA GLU A 36 -7.49 13.45 0.28
C GLU A 36 -8.92 13.09 0.70
N ILE A 37 -9.02 12.21 1.68
CA ILE A 37 -10.27 11.78 2.33
C ILE A 37 -10.13 11.90 3.84
N ALA A 38 -11.23 11.73 4.57
CA ALA A 38 -11.15 11.49 6.01
C ALA A 38 -10.53 10.13 6.30
N TRP A 39 -9.67 10.05 7.32
CA TRP A 39 -9.11 8.78 7.78
C TRP A 39 -10.21 7.86 8.30
N ASN A 40 -11.15 8.42 9.07
CA ASN A 40 -12.37 7.79 9.51
C ASN A 40 -13.52 8.81 9.45
N ALA A 41 -14.36 8.74 8.43
CA ALA A 41 -15.49 9.65 8.25
C ALA A 41 -16.66 9.38 9.21
N SER A 42 -16.72 8.17 9.80
CA SER A 42 -17.77 7.77 10.71
C SER A 42 -17.28 7.82 12.15
N ASP A 43 -17.87 8.72 12.94
CA ASP A 43 -17.58 8.89 14.37
C ASP A 43 -18.40 7.93 15.26
N SER A 44 -19.18 7.03 14.66
CA SER A 44 -20.27 6.30 15.33
C SER A 44 -19.83 5.15 16.25
N ASN A 45 -18.54 4.75 16.28
CA ASN A 45 -18.13 3.50 16.90
C ASN A 45 -17.31 3.63 18.19
N GLY A 46 -17.18 4.82 18.78
CA GLY A 46 -16.36 5.00 19.99
C GLY A 46 -14.84 4.81 19.79
N TYR A 47 -14.41 4.19 18.69
CA TYR A 47 -13.02 3.96 18.30
C TYR A 47 -12.65 4.86 17.12
N LYS A 48 -12.58 6.15 17.37
CA LYS A 48 -12.42 7.17 16.33
C LYS A 48 -11.17 6.95 15.48
N ASN A 49 -10.06 6.54 16.09
CA ASN A 49 -8.79 6.31 15.43
C ASN A 49 -8.34 4.83 15.40
N ARG A 50 -9.28 3.89 15.38
CA ARG A 50 -9.00 2.49 15.08
C ARG A 50 -8.95 2.27 13.57
N TYR A 51 -7.82 1.70 13.08
CA TYR A 51 -7.61 1.54 11.64
C TYR A 51 -8.60 0.56 11.00
N PHE A 52 -8.72 -0.65 11.52
CA PHE A 52 -9.54 -1.67 10.88
C PHE A 52 -11.02 -1.30 10.86
N GLY A 53 -11.55 -1.21 9.64
CA GLY A 53 -12.90 -0.78 9.35
C GLY A 53 -13.09 0.73 9.22
N CYS A 54 -12.04 1.55 9.35
CA CYS A 54 -12.11 2.98 9.08
C CYS A 54 -12.24 3.28 7.58
N THR A 55 -12.50 4.54 7.21
CA THR A 55 -12.66 4.94 5.81
C THR A 55 -11.40 4.67 4.98
N LEU A 56 -10.20 4.94 5.54
CA LEU A 56 -8.94 4.68 4.85
C LEU A 56 -8.70 3.19 4.62
N ASP A 57 -8.97 2.33 5.63
CA ASP A 57 -8.86 0.87 5.50
C ASP A 57 -9.81 0.34 4.43
N ASN A 58 -11.09 0.74 4.50
CA ASN A 58 -12.11 0.34 3.52
C ASN A 58 -11.76 0.79 2.09
N PHE A 59 -11.15 1.97 1.95
CA PHE A 59 -10.66 2.41 0.65
C PHE A 59 -9.53 1.50 0.15
N CYS A 60 -8.51 1.25 0.97
CA CYS A 60 -7.32 0.49 0.56
C CYS A 60 -7.64 -0.99 0.29
N ASP A 61 -8.43 -1.64 1.15
CA ASP A 61 -8.70 -3.09 1.04
C ASP A 61 -9.93 -3.43 0.20
N GLY A 62 -10.96 -2.56 0.21
CA GLY A 62 -12.23 -2.83 -0.46
C GLY A 62 -12.40 -2.12 -1.81
N ILE A 63 -12.12 -0.81 -1.88
CA ILE A 63 -12.42 0.00 -3.06
C ILE A 63 -11.27 -0.02 -4.06
N TRP A 64 -10.05 0.23 -3.61
CA TRP A 64 -8.90 0.36 -4.49
C TRP A 64 -8.59 -0.91 -5.30
N PRO A 65 -8.62 -2.14 -4.74
CA PRO A 65 -8.35 -3.35 -5.54
C PRO A 65 -9.26 -3.51 -6.75
N LEU A 66 -10.49 -2.99 -6.69
CA LEU A 66 -11.44 -3.03 -7.82
C LEU A 66 -11.03 -2.14 -8.99
N LYS A 67 -10.09 -1.22 -8.78
CA LYS A 67 -9.52 -0.36 -9.83
C LYS A 67 -8.40 -1.05 -10.62
N LEU A 68 -7.81 -2.11 -10.08
CA LEU A 68 -6.79 -2.90 -10.75
C LEU A 68 -7.41 -3.79 -11.83
N ASP A 69 -6.65 -4.02 -12.91
CA ASP A 69 -6.99 -5.06 -13.88
C ASP A 69 -7.28 -6.39 -13.17
N GLU A 70 -8.27 -7.14 -13.67
CA GLU A 70 -8.74 -8.37 -13.02
C GLU A 70 -7.62 -9.38 -12.80
N LYS A 71 -6.76 -9.58 -13.81
CA LYS A 71 -5.63 -10.52 -13.70
C LYS A 71 -4.62 -10.10 -12.62
N ILE A 72 -4.39 -8.80 -12.46
CA ILE A 72 -3.53 -8.27 -11.39
C ILE A 72 -4.21 -8.46 -10.03
N ARG A 73 -5.51 -8.19 -9.95
CA ARG A 73 -6.31 -8.35 -8.72
C ARG A 73 -6.31 -9.79 -8.20
N GLU A 74 -6.33 -10.79 -9.09
CA GLU A 74 -6.23 -12.23 -8.75
C GLU A 74 -4.85 -12.62 -8.20
N CYS A 75 -3.83 -11.80 -8.44
CA CYS A 75 -2.49 -11.98 -7.92
C CYS A 75 -2.23 -11.29 -6.58
N LEU A 76 -3.21 -10.55 -6.05
CA LEU A 76 -3.09 -9.95 -4.73
C LEU A 76 -3.03 -11.02 -3.65
N VAL A 77 -2.03 -10.92 -2.79
CA VAL A 77 -1.84 -11.81 -1.62
C VAL A 77 -2.33 -11.10 -0.37
N PRO A 78 -3.31 -11.65 0.36
CA PRO A 78 -3.64 -11.12 1.68
C PRO A 78 -2.45 -11.32 2.63
N VAL A 79 -2.00 -10.25 3.29
CA VAL A 79 -0.85 -10.30 4.21
C VAL A 79 -1.25 -9.92 5.64
N PRO A 80 -0.58 -10.48 6.66
CA PRO A 80 -0.82 -10.15 8.05
C PRO A 80 -0.15 -8.81 8.39
N ILE A 81 -0.93 -7.74 8.48
CA ILE A 81 -0.44 -6.43 8.93
C ILE A 81 -0.71 -6.24 10.43
N VAL A 82 0.24 -5.62 11.13
CA VAL A 82 0.07 -5.26 12.53
C VAL A 82 -0.58 -3.88 12.62
N VAL A 83 -1.62 -3.77 13.44
CA VAL A 83 -2.37 -2.53 13.68
C VAL A 83 -2.56 -2.29 15.17
N ALA A 84 -2.46 -1.04 15.62
CA ALA A 84 -2.82 -0.67 16.98
C ALA A 84 -4.34 -0.56 17.13
N GLU A 85 -4.85 -0.90 18.33
CA GLU A 85 -6.28 -0.79 18.66
C GLU A 85 -6.80 0.65 18.49
N GLY A 86 -5.96 1.65 18.77
CA GLY A 86 -6.38 3.04 18.82
C GLY A 86 -7.09 3.39 20.13
N ASN A 87 -7.71 4.56 20.18
CA ASN A 87 -8.47 5.01 21.36
C ASN A 87 -7.68 4.98 22.68
N GLN A 88 -6.38 5.30 22.63
CA GLN A 88 -5.43 5.21 23.76
C GLN A 88 -5.18 3.79 24.29
N VAL A 89 -5.60 2.76 23.57
CA VAL A 89 -5.33 1.37 23.92
C VAL A 89 -4.10 0.89 23.17
N ALA A 90 -3.06 0.49 23.90
CA ALA A 90 -1.76 0.10 23.36
C ALA A 90 -1.71 -1.31 22.74
N THR A 91 -2.84 -2.04 22.75
CA THR A 91 -2.91 -3.40 22.22
C THR A 91 -2.68 -3.41 20.70
N LEU A 92 -1.87 -4.36 20.25
CA LEU A 92 -1.63 -4.61 18.84
C LEU A 92 -2.42 -5.84 18.38
N HIS A 93 -2.96 -5.75 17.17
CA HIS A 93 -3.69 -6.81 16.50
C HIS A 93 -3.03 -7.15 15.17
N THR A 94 -3.21 -8.38 14.72
CA THR A 94 -2.87 -8.79 13.36
C THR A 94 -4.15 -8.94 12.55
N ILE A 95 -4.24 -8.24 11.43
CA ILE A 95 -5.36 -8.35 10.49
C ILE A 95 -4.82 -8.70 9.10
N TYR A 96 -5.62 -9.36 8.28
CA TYR A 96 -5.23 -9.71 6.92
C TYR A 96 -5.85 -8.74 5.92
N ARG A 97 -5.02 -8.18 5.01
CA ARG A 97 -5.45 -7.22 3.99
C ARG A 97 -4.78 -7.50 2.65
N LYS A 98 -5.54 -7.33 1.57
CA LYS A 98 -5.02 -7.34 0.19
C LYS A 98 -4.42 -5.99 -0.19
N GLY A 99 -5.02 -4.91 0.28
CA GLY A 99 -4.52 -3.54 0.13
C GLY A 99 -4.61 -2.81 1.47
N PHE A 100 -3.61 -2.00 1.81
CA PHE A 100 -3.52 -1.36 3.12
C PHE A 100 -2.73 -0.05 3.07
N ALA A 101 -2.97 0.84 4.04
CA ALA A 101 -2.06 1.95 4.32
C ALA A 101 -0.87 1.43 5.16
N ILE A 102 0.34 1.85 4.86
CA ILE A 102 1.51 1.49 5.69
C ILE A 102 1.48 2.21 7.05
N SER A 103 2.18 1.65 8.05
CA SER A 103 2.30 2.24 9.39
C SER A 103 3.40 3.29 9.47
N CYS A 104 3.47 4.01 10.60
CA CYS A 104 4.61 4.86 10.95
C CYS A 104 5.92 4.07 10.94
N THR A 105 5.95 2.89 11.57
CA THR A 105 7.13 2.03 11.62
C THR A 105 7.58 1.64 10.22
N GLU A 106 6.66 1.19 9.36
CA GLU A 106 6.95 0.81 7.98
C GLU A 106 7.42 1.98 7.12
N ALA A 107 6.90 3.20 7.38
CA ALA A 107 7.36 4.43 6.75
C ALA A 107 8.71 4.95 7.29
N GLY A 108 9.34 4.25 8.25
CA GLY A 108 10.59 4.66 8.86
C GLY A 108 10.48 5.95 9.69
N VAL A 109 9.32 6.20 10.32
CA VAL A 109 9.09 7.33 11.21
C VAL A 109 8.56 6.85 12.56
N SER A 110 8.75 7.65 13.61
CA SER A 110 8.24 7.34 14.93
C SER A 110 6.71 7.46 14.98
N GLY A 111 6.06 6.46 15.54
CA GLY A 111 4.64 6.44 15.83
C GLY A 111 4.38 6.19 17.31
N TRP A 112 3.11 6.12 17.71
CA TRP A 112 2.73 5.80 19.08
C TRP A 112 3.05 4.35 19.45
N GLN A 113 2.85 3.41 18.50
CA GLN A 113 3.13 1.99 18.68
C GLN A 113 4.05 1.48 17.54
N THR A 114 4.74 0.38 17.78
CA THR A 114 5.56 -0.30 16.75
C THR A 114 4.69 -1.27 15.96
N GLU A 115 4.23 -0.84 14.79
CA GLU A 115 3.34 -1.60 13.93
C GLU A 115 4.08 -2.17 12.72
N GLY A 116 4.73 -3.31 12.91
CA GLY A 116 5.48 -4.00 11.85
C GLY A 116 6.96 -3.65 11.82
N LYS A 117 7.59 -3.72 10.65
CA LYS A 117 9.02 -3.50 10.39
C LYS A 117 9.22 -2.41 9.34
N ALA A 118 10.26 -1.60 9.48
CA ALA A 118 10.54 -0.52 8.54
C ALA A 118 10.92 -1.05 7.14
N PHE A 119 10.40 -0.40 6.09
CA PHE A 119 10.90 -0.58 4.72
C PHE A 119 12.17 0.25 4.51
N SER A 120 13.23 -0.35 3.99
CA SER A 120 14.48 0.33 3.69
C SER A 120 14.32 1.46 2.65
N TYR A 121 13.30 1.39 1.81
CA TYR A 121 13.00 2.42 0.82
C TYR A 121 12.78 3.79 1.45
N PHE A 122 12.12 3.89 2.59
CA PHE A 122 11.79 5.18 3.24
C PHE A 122 12.91 5.70 4.15
N SER A 123 14.14 5.71 3.66
CA SER A 123 15.35 6.11 4.40
C SER A 123 15.40 7.61 4.74
N ASP A 124 14.68 8.44 3.99
CA ASP A 124 14.70 9.90 4.14
C ASP A 124 13.34 10.53 3.78
N ASN A 125 13.19 11.82 4.08
CA ASN A 125 11.95 12.55 3.85
C ASN A 125 11.57 12.63 2.36
N ALA A 126 12.54 12.79 1.46
CA ALA A 126 12.25 12.93 0.03
C ALA A 126 11.56 11.69 -0.55
N LYS A 127 11.91 10.49 -0.06
CA LYS A 127 11.28 9.24 -0.48
C LYS A 127 9.87 9.03 0.08
N ARG A 128 9.50 9.78 1.12
CA ARG A 128 8.15 9.76 1.70
C ARG A 128 7.19 10.71 0.99
N ILE A 129 7.67 11.72 0.27
CA ILE A 129 6.80 12.64 -0.47
C ILE A 129 5.95 11.86 -1.47
N ALA A 130 4.66 12.15 -1.49
CA ALA A 130 3.74 11.65 -2.50
C ALA A 130 3.06 12.82 -3.20
N TYR A 131 2.69 12.61 -4.45
CA TYR A 131 2.03 13.60 -5.28
C TYR A 131 0.60 13.16 -5.59
N LEU A 132 -0.27 14.13 -5.86
CA LEU A 132 -1.64 13.84 -6.29
C LEU A 132 -1.60 13.27 -7.71
N ASP A 133 -2.03 12.05 -7.84
CA ASP A 133 -2.32 11.29 -9.06
C ASP A 133 -1.77 11.90 -10.38
N GLU A 134 -0.47 11.66 -10.63
CA GLU A 134 0.26 12.11 -11.82
C GLU A 134 0.44 13.65 -11.95
N THR A 135 0.13 14.41 -10.91
CA THR A 135 0.41 15.85 -10.86
C THR A 135 1.76 16.14 -10.17
N ALA A 136 2.20 17.40 -10.21
CA ALA A 136 3.35 17.86 -9.43
C ALA A 136 2.95 18.38 -8.02
N THR A 137 1.69 18.24 -7.61
CA THR A 137 1.18 18.72 -6.33
C THR A 137 1.44 17.71 -5.24
N ALA A 138 2.31 18.04 -4.28
CA ALA A 138 2.55 17.21 -3.12
C ALA A 138 1.31 17.21 -2.20
N VAL A 139 0.96 16.02 -1.68
CA VAL A 139 -0.24 15.83 -0.85
C VAL A 139 0.09 15.21 0.50
N LEU A 140 -0.82 15.39 1.46
CA LEU A 140 -0.80 14.75 2.77
C LEU A 140 -1.34 13.34 2.61
N TRP A 141 -0.56 12.29 2.93
CA TRP A 141 -1.06 10.93 2.77
C TRP A 141 -1.11 10.16 4.08
N GLY A 142 -2.18 9.36 4.24
CA GLY A 142 -2.54 8.69 5.47
C GLY A 142 -1.67 7.46 5.77
N LEU A 143 -1.24 7.36 7.03
CA LEU A 143 -0.68 6.14 7.61
C LEU A 143 -1.78 5.39 8.37
N ARG A 144 -1.61 4.07 8.59
CA ARG A 144 -2.59 3.30 9.38
C ARG A 144 -2.48 3.52 10.88
N SER A 145 -1.38 4.13 11.35
CA SER A 145 -1.08 4.30 12.77
C SER A 145 -1.97 5.34 13.43
N PRO A 146 -2.68 5.00 14.52
CA PRO A 146 -3.37 5.98 15.34
C PRO A 146 -2.38 6.85 16.12
N TYR A 147 -2.74 8.11 16.35
CA TYR A 147 -2.02 8.96 17.30
C TYR A 147 -2.38 8.58 18.74
N SER A 148 -1.58 9.00 19.72
CA SER A 148 -1.74 8.64 21.15
C SER A 148 -3.01 9.20 21.83
N ASN A 149 -3.84 9.96 21.13
CA ASN A 149 -5.18 10.41 21.60
C ASN A 149 -6.28 9.52 20.99
N VAL A 150 -7.54 9.88 21.23
CA VAL A 150 -8.72 9.12 20.75
C VAL A 150 -9.24 9.54 19.38
N SER A 151 -8.73 10.65 18.81
CA SER A 151 -9.40 11.30 17.65
C SER A 151 -8.44 11.69 16.52
N SER A 152 -7.15 11.35 16.61
CA SER A 152 -6.17 11.70 15.58
C SER A 152 -5.43 10.46 15.06
N ALA A 153 -4.95 10.54 13.81
CA ALA A 153 -4.11 9.54 13.18
C ALA A 153 -2.89 10.20 12.54
N TYR A 154 -1.86 9.40 12.32
CA TYR A 154 -0.64 9.87 11.66
C TYR A 154 -0.80 9.97 10.13
N ARG A 155 -0.07 10.91 9.56
CA ARG A 155 0.07 11.10 8.12
C ARG A 155 1.50 11.57 7.79
N ILE A 156 1.90 11.43 6.54
CA ILE A 156 3.09 12.10 6.01
C ILE A 156 2.65 13.43 5.40
N VAL A 157 3.33 14.50 5.78
CA VAL A 157 3.05 15.83 5.22
C VAL A 157 3.81 16.05 3.92
N THR A 158 3.51 17.12 3.20
CA THR A 158 4.05 17.43 1.87
C THR A 158 5.56 17.51 1.79
N GLY A 159 6.24 17.77 2.90
CA GLY A 159 7.71 17.74 3.01
C GLY A 159 8.31 16.37 3.39
N GLY A 160 7.49 15.31 3.47
CA GLY A 160 7.94 13.95 3.79
C GLY A 160 8.17 13.68 5.29
N THR A 161 7.92 14.66 6.17
CA THR A 161 7.96 14.44 7.62
C THR A 161 6.63 13.85 8.12
N VAL A 162 6.65 13.25 9.31
CA VAL A 162 5.44 12.77 9.96
C VAL A 162 4.68 13.93 10.61
N GLY A 163 3.35 13.91 10.49
CA GLY A 163 2.41 14.76 11.19
C GLY A 163 1.19 13.94 11.62
N PHE A 164 0.20 14.61 12.20
CA PHE A 164 -1.08 13.99 12.57
C PHE A 164 -2.21 15.00 12.37
N ASP A 165 -3.43 14.50 12.30
CA ASP A 165 -4.64 15.33 12.24
C ASP A 165 -5.84 14.56 12.79
N TYR A 166 -6.95 15.27 12.97
CA TYR A 166 -8.21 14.64 13.34
C TYR A 166 -8.69 13.67 12.28
N VAL A 167 -9.12 12.48 12.70
CA VAL A 167 -9.51 11.40 11.77
C VAL A 167 -10.68 11.76 10.85
N CYS A 168 -11.54 12.70 11.26
CA CYS A 168 -12.66 13.18 10.45
C CYS A 168 -12.27 14.28 9.43
N SER A 169 -11.06 14.83 9.53
CA SER A 169 -10.57 15.84 8.57
C SER A 169 -10.24 15.21 7.23
N ALA A 170 -10.56 15.88 6.13
CA ALA A 170 -10.09 15.50 4.81
C ALA A 170 -8.62 15.92 4.63
N GLY A 171 -7.70 15.07 5.05
CA GLY A 171 -6.25 15.36 5.02
C GLY A 171 -5.42 14.08 5.02
N PHE A 172 -6.02 12.97 4.51
CA PHE A 172 -5.37 11.66 4.48
C PHE A 172 -5.55 11.04 3.08
N ALA A 173 -4.73 11.45 2.12
CA ALA A 173 -4.76 10.85 0.80
C ALA A 173 -4.45 9.36 0.89
N PRO A 174 -5.27 8.46 0.33
CA PRO A 174 -4.94 7.05 0.25
C PRO A 174 -3.72 6.83 -0.65
N ARG A 175 -2.77 6.06 -0.16
CA ARG A 175 -1.59 5.58 -0.90
C ARG A 175 -1.44 4.09 -0.66
N PRO A 176 -2.23 3.24 -1.33
CA PRO A 176 -2.29 1.82 -1.04
C PRO A 176 -0.97 1.10 -1.25
N ALA A 177 -0.59 0.27 -0.26
CA ALA A 177 0.40 -0.78 -0.38
C ALA A 177 -0.29 -2.13 -0.49
N PHE A 178 0.36 -3.12 -1.08
CA PHE A 178 -0.18 -4.45 -1.33
C PHE A 178 0.91 -5.44 -1.68
N ASN A 179 0.59 -6.72 -1.64
CA ASN A 179 1.51 -7.76 -2.07
C ASN A 179 1.00 -8.48 -3.32
N LEU A 180 1.93 -8.74 -4.24
CA LEU A 180 1.69 -9.59 -5.39
C LEU A 180 2.43 -10.92 -5.24
N LYS A 181 1.83 -11.98 -5.75
CA LYS A 181 2.48 -13.29 -5.87
C LYS A 181 3.83 -13.14 -6.60
N SER A 182 4.87 -13.81 -6.12
CA SER A 182 6.21 -13.80 -6.74
C SER A 182 6.25 -14.42 -8.15
N SER A 183 5.20 -15.14 -8.55
CA SER A 183 5.07 -15.74 -9.87
C SER A 183 4.69 -14.76 -10.99
N ILE A 184 4.42 -13.49 -10.67
CA ILE A 184 4.19 -12.47 -11.71
C ILE A 184 5.47 -12.23 -12.50
N VAL A 185 5.35 -12.31 -13.82
CA VAL A 185 6.47 -12.09 -14.75
C VAL A 185 6.46 -10.63 -15.18
N VAL A 186 7.61 -9.99 -15.07
CA VAL A 186 7.85 -8.63 -15.51
C VAL A 186 8.88 -8.58 -16.64
N SER A 187 8.88 -7.49 -17.40
CA SER A 187 9.83 -7.24 -18.48
C SER A 187 11.29 -7.36 -18.00
N ASP A 188 12.18 -7.81 -18.86
CA ASP A 188 13.62 -7.91 -18.56
C ASP A 188 14.29 -6.54 -18.47
N SER A 189 13.73 -5.53 -19.11
CA SER A 189 14.22 -4.15 -19.12
C SER A 189 13.13 -3.18 -18.71
N THR A 190 13.52 -2.00 -18.28
CA THR A 190 12.60 -0.91 -17.98
C THR A 190 12.18 -0.20 -19.28
N ASP A 191 10.97 0.37 -19.25
CA ASP A 191 10.47 1.25 -20.31
C ASP A 191 11.11 2.67 -20.24
N SER A 192 10.67 3.59 -21.09
CA SER A 192 11.16 4.98 -21.14
C SER A 192 11.00 5.76 -19.81
N ASP A 193 10.11 5.31 -18.93
CA ASP A 193 9.91 5.88 -17.59
C ASP A 193 10.75 5.21 -16.51
N GLY A 194 11.62 4.26 -16.87
CA GLY A 194 12.42 3.47 -15.94
C GLY A 194 11.59 2.46 -15.14
N CYS A 195 10.45 2.03 -15.67
CA CYS A 195 9.53 1.10 -15.00
C CYS A 195 9.53 -0.27 -15.67
N TYR A 196 9.53 -1.34 -14.87
CA TYR A 196 9.17 -2.68 -15.35
C TYR A 196 7.67 -2.73 -15.63
N THR A 197 7.28 -3.49 -16.65
CA THR A 197 5.90 -3.76 -17.03
C THR A 197 5.56 -5.24 -16.79
N VAL A 198 4.30 -5.55 -16.51
CA VAL A 198 3.87 -6.94 -16.39
C VAL A 198 3.70 -7.53 -17.78
N GLU A 199 4.43 -8.61 -18.07
CA GLU A 199 4.36 -9.32 -19.36
C GLU A 199 3.34 -10.45 -19.35
N SER A 200 3.28 -11.20 -18.25
CA SER A 200 2.27 -12.22 -18.07
C SER A 200 1.91 -12.39 -16.61
N VAL A 201 0.66 -12.74 -16.38
CA VAL A 201 0.17 -13.23 -15.10
C VAL A 201 -0.03 -14.73 -15.33
N PRO A 202 0.69 -15.62 -14.60
CA PRO A 202 0.48 -17.04 -14.74
C PRO A 202 -0.99 -17.36 -14.49
N GLY A 203 -1.61 -18.06 -15.43
CA GLY A 203 -2.97 -18.58 -15.24
C GLY A 203 -3.00 -19.50 -14.01
N ASN A 204 -4.16 -19.63 -13.39
CA ASN A 204 -4.41 -20.58 -12.28
C ASN A 204 -4.38 -22.05 -12.75
N ASP A 205 -3.79 -22.34 -13.91
CA ASP A 205 -3.80 -23.64 -14.57
C ASP A 205 -2.71 -24.61 -14.08
N GLY A 206 -1.89 -24.20 -13.09
CA GLY A 206 -0.81 -25.02 -12.54
C GLY A 206 0.31 -25.37 -13.54
N GLY A 207 0.35 -24.70 -14.71
CA GLY A 207 1.33 -24.97 -15.76
C GLY A 207 2.73 -24.51 -15.36
N LEU A 208 3.72 -25.33 -15.75
CA LEU A 208 5.13 -24.92 -15.73
C LEU A 208 5.39 -24.01 -16.94
N TYR A 209 5.96 -22.85 -16.71
CA TYR A 209 6.32 -21.92 -17.78
C TYR A 209 7.85 -21.79 -17.85
N VAL A 210 8.40 -21.84 -19.05
CA VAL A 210 9.84 -21.67 -19.32
C VAL A 210 10.02 -20.47 -20.25
N LYS A 211 11.10 -19.73 -20.05
CA LYS A 211 11.44 -18.60 -20.92
C LYS A 211 12.10 -19.11 -22.19
N ASN A 212 11.51 -18.82 -23.36
CA ASN A 212 12.06 -19.14 -24.67
C ASN A 212 12.08 -17.87 -25.53
N ASN A 213 13.27 -17.42 -25.93
CA ASN A 213 13.48 -16.20 -26.73
C ASN A 213 12.79 -14.95 -26.15
N GLY A 214 12.83 -14.77 -24.82
CA GLY A 214 12.22 -13.64 -24.14
C GLY A 214 10.72 -13.78 -23.86
N LEU A 215 10.04 -14.80 -24.38
CA LEU A 215 8.64 -15.10 -24.15
C LEU A 215 8.49 -16.27 -23.16
N TRP A 216 7.57 -16.12 -22.22
CA TRP A 216 7.18 -17.22 -21.35
C TRP A 216 6.21 -18.15 -22.09
N VAL A 217 6.63 -19.39 -22.30
CA VAL A 217 5.83 -20.42 -22.93
C VAL A 217 5.55 -21.55 -21.92
N ARG A 218 4.35 -22.08 -21.97
CA ARG A 218 3.99 -23.23 -21.15
C ARG A 218 4.88 -24.41 -21.56
N ALA A 219 5.58 -25.00 -20.59
CA ALA A 219 6.27 -26.27 -20.81
C ALA A 219 5.20 -27.36 -21.00
N VAL A 220 5.24 -28.03 -22.13
CA VAL A 220 4.31 -29.13 -22.46
C VAL A 220 4.74 -30.38 -21.71
#